data_b8a1434f3001a0175c9352eb8f8b2cae
#
_entry.id   b8a1434f3001a0175c9352eb8f8b2cae
#
_cell.length_a   1.000
_cell.length_b   1.000
_cell.length_c   1.000
_cell.angle_alpha   90.00
_cell.angle_beta   90.00
_cell.angle_gamma   90.00
#
_symmetry.space_group_name_H-M   'P 1'
#
loop_
_entity.id
_entity.type
_entity.pdbx_description
1 polymer ?
#
loop_
_entity_poly.entity_id
_entity_poly.type
_entity_poly.pdbx_seq_one_letter_code
_entity_poly.pdbx_strand_id
1 'polypeptide(L)'
;LAVAGVLSISDAVKLVLERGRLMQGACDERPGGMAAIIGLDEVTAEEICRESGAQMSTINTEQQIILAGDHHSLAMAIDIASARGAKKAIPLQVGGAFHSGLMSPAQNGLNAMIDSLDFQDPLVPLIGNVTAQSLTTSEQVKDELRMQLTSCVQWNNTVKFMLSDGIENFYEIGHGKVLSGMVKRINRRANVSNIGDFESVLAYASNG
;
A
#
# COMPACT_ATOMS: atom_id res chain seq x y z
N LEU A 1 -5.74 11.97 -0.55
CA LEU A 1 -6.25 12.92 0.45
C LEU A 1 -6.67 14.24 -0.20
N ALA A 2 -5.81 14.90 -1.00
CA ALA A 2 -6.12 16.19 -1.63
C ALA A 2 -7.33 16.11 -2.57
N VAL A 3 -7.42 15.08 -3.43
CA VAL A 3 -8.56 14.88 -4.35
C VAL A 3 -9.87 14.67 -3.59
N ALA A 4 -9.82 14.02 -2.43
CA ALA A 4 -10.99 13.82 -1.56
C ALA A 4 -11.32 15.03 -0.68
N GLY A 5 -10.60 16.15 -0.81
CA GLY A 5 -10.83 17.37 -0.03
C GLY A 5 -10.36 17.30 1.43
N VAL A 6 -9.64 16.26 1.81
CA VAL A 6 -9.19 16.05 3.20
C VAL A 6 -8.07 17.01 3.61
N LEU A 7 -7.16 17.30 2.70
CA LEU A 7 -6.04 18.22 2.89
C LEU A 7 -5.90 19.16 1.69
N SER A 8 -5.37 20.36 1.93
CA SER A 8 -4.88 21.19 0.84
C SER A 8 -3.77 20.47 0.08
N ILE A 9 -3.57 20.80 -1.21
CA ILE A 9 -2.44 20.26 -1.99
C ILE A 9 -1.10 20.56 -1.30
N SER A 10 -0.95 21.78 -0.76
CA SER A 10 0.25 22.20 -0.04
C SER A 10 0.53 21.32 1.16
N ASP A 11 -0.48 21.02 1.97
CA ASP A 11 -0.33 20.21 3.19
C ASP A 11 -0.13 18.74 2.86
N ALA A 12 -0.80 18.24 1.81
CA ALA A 12 -0.56 16.88 1.31
C ALA A 12 0.90 16.70 0.85
N VAL A 13 1.49 17.70 0.18
CA VAL A 13 2.91 17.69 -0.23
C VAL A 13 3.82 17.71 0.98
N LYS A 14 3.56 18.57 1.98
CA LYS A 14 4.36 18.61 3.23
C LYS A 14 4.33 17.25 3.95
N LEU A 15 3.15 16.65 4.07
CA LEU A 15 2.97 15.34 4.71
C LEU A 15 3.77 14.25 3.99
N VAL A 16 3.70 14.20 2.66
CA VAL A 16 4.42 13.18 1.86
C VAL A 16 5.93 13.38 1.94
N LEU A 17 6.43 14.61 1.90
CA LEU A 17 7.86 14.92 2.05
C LEU A 17 8.37 14.48 3.41
N GLU A 18 7.68 14.85 4.49
CA GLU A 18 8.09 14.47 5.84
C GLU A 18 7.99 12.97 6.06
N ARG A 19 6.92 12.31 5.57
CA ARG A 19 6.80 10.86 5.59
C ARG A 19 8.00 10.19 4.90
N GLY A 20 8.39 10.66 3.72
CA GLY A 20 9.53 10.11 2.98
C GLY A 20 10.85 10.26 3.75
N ARG A 21 11.09 11.44 4.34
CA ARG A 21 12.27 11.71 5.17
C ARG A 21 12.35 10.81 6.39
N LEU A 22 11.22 10.66 7.10
CA LEU A 22 11.13 9.81 8.31
C LEU A 22 11.31 8.32 7.96
N MET A 23 10.72 7.86 6.86
CA MET A 23 10.90 6.49 6.39
C MET A 23 12.35 6.19 6.01
N GLN A 24 13.04 7.13 5.35
CA GLN A 24 14.47 6.97 5.07
C GLN A 24 15.28 6.85 6.37
N GLY A 25 15.03 7.70 7.36
CA GLY A 25 15.68 7.59 8.67
C GLY A 25 15.43 6.25 9.36
N ALA A 26 14.21 5.72 9.27
CA ALA A 26 13.89 4.38 9.80
C ALA A 26 14.64 3.26 9.07
N CYS A 27 14.80 3.36 7.73
CA CYS A 27 15.60 2.42 6.96
C CYS A 27 17.08 2.44 7.35
N ASP A 28 17.63 3.62 7.62
CA ASP A 28 19.03 3.79 8.05
C ASP A 28 19.26 3.22 9.46
N GLU A 29 18.28 3.40 10.36
CA GLU A 29 18.33 2.88 11.74
C GLU A 29 18.09 1.37 11.80
N ARG A 30 17.14 0.87 11.01
CA ARG A 30 16.70 -0.54 10.96
C ARG A 30 16.74 -1.07 9.54
N PRO A 31 17.90 -1.47 9.02
CA PRO A 31 18.03 -1.99 7.67
C PRO A 31 17.18 -3.25 7.46
N GLY A 32 16.55 -3.34 6.31
CA GLY A 32 15.72 -4.47 5.92
C GLY A 32 15.33 -4.38 4.46
N GLY A 33 14.39 -5.22 4.06
CA GLY A 33 13.93 -5.28 2.68
C GLY A 33 12.55 -5.88 2.55
N MET A 34 12.18 -6.15 1.31
CA MET A 34 10.89 -6.76 0.96
C MET A 34 11.09 -7.87 -0.06
N ALA A 35 10.18 -8.83 -0.08
CA ALA A 35 10.15 -9.91 -1.07
C ALA A 35 8.73 -10.16 -1.56
N ALA A 36 8.57 -10.40 -2.86
CA ALA A 36 7.31 -10.81 -3.46
C ALA A 36 7.20 -12.33 -3.44
N ILE A 37 6.16 -12.84 -2.79
CA ILE A 37 5.78 -14.25 -2.79
C ILE A 37 4.59 -14.41 -3.74
N ILE A 38 4.75 -15.27 -4.74
CA ILE A 38 3.75 -15.48 -5.78
C ILE A 38 3.34 -16.95 -5.80
N GLY A 39 2.02 -17.20 -5.78
CA GLY A 39 1.44 -18.52 -5.92
C GLY A 39 1.13 -19.22 -4.61
N LEU A 40 1.31 -18.55 -3.48
CA LEU A 40 0.84 -18.98 -2.16
C LEU A 40 -0.29 -18.06 -1.70
N ASP A 41 -1.16 -18.60 -0.85
CA ASP A 41 -2.27 -17.88 -0.23
C ASP A 41 -1.83 -17.13 1.06
N GLU A 42 -2.76 -16.34 1.60
CA GLU A 42 -2.53 -15.51 2.78
C GLU A 42 -2.23 -16.33 4.03
N VAL A 43 -2.92 -17.47 4.23
CA VAL A 43 -2.71 -18.35 5.39
C VAL A 43 -1.30 -18.91 5.38
N THR A 44 -0.87 -19.41 4.22
CA THR A 44 0.50 -19.92 4.05
C THR A 44 1.55 -18.83 4.26
N ALA A 45 1.28 -17.60 3.77
CA ALA A 45 2.17 -16.47 3.97
C ALA A 45 2.28 -16.07 5.46
N GLU A 46 1.19 -16.10 6.22
CA GLU A 46 1.20 -15.88 7.68
C GLU A 46 2.04 -16.93 8.41
N GLU A 47 1.93 -18.19 8.02
CA GLU A 47 2.76 -19.26 8.58
C GLU A 47 4.24 -19.04 8.30
N ILE A 48 4.60 -18.64 7.06
CA ILE A 48 5.97 -18.28 6.69
C ILE A 48 6.48 -17.13 7.57
N CYS A 49 5.66 -16.11 7.79
CA CYS A 49 6.02 -14.99 8.66
C CYS A 49 6.30 -15.46 10.11
N ARG A 50 5.45 -16.32 10.65
CA ARG A 50 5.66 -16.88 12.02
C ARG A 50 6.94 -17.69 12.15
N GLU A 51 7.31 -18.43 11.11
CA GLU A 51 8.51 -19.27 11.14
C GLU A 51 9.80 -18.49 10.90
N SER A 52 9.75 -17.47 10.03
CA SER A 52 10.93 -16.69 9.62
C SER A 52 11.19 -15.43 10.45
N GLY A 53 10.16 -14.91 11.13
CA GLY A 53 10.20 -13.58 11.77
C GLY A 53 9.94 -12.42 10.80
N ALA A 54 9.71 -12.68 9.50
CA ALA A 54 9.22 -11.68 8.57
C ALA A 54 7.76 -11.28 8.86
N GLN A 55 7.28 -10.23 8.22
CA GLN A 55 5.93 -9.70 8.39
C GLN A 55 5.24 -9.54 7.03
N MET A 56 3.94 -9.72 6.97
CA MET A 56 3.18 -9.36 5.78
C MET A 56 3.14 -7.84 5.63
N SER A 57 3.57 -7.36 4.49
CA SER A 57 3.65 -5.94 4.15
C SER A 57 2.51 -5.48 3.24
N THR A 58 2.19 -6.29 2.22
CA THR A 58 1.11 -5.95 1.28
C THR A 58 0.46 -7.23 0.74
N ILE A 59 -0.87 -7.27 0.73
CA ILE A 59 -1.66 -8.29 0.04
C ILE A 59 -2.16 -7.67 -1.27
N ASN A 60 -1.40 -7.90 -2.36
CA ASN A 60 -1.71 -7.33 -3.66
C ASN A 60 -2.86 -8.05 -4.38
N THR A 61 -2.84 -9.37 -4.31
CA THR A 61 -3.88 -10.27 -4.83
C THR A 61 -3.91 -11.54 -3.98
N GLU A 62 -4.87 -12.42 -4.17
CA GLU A 62 -4.93 -13.73 -3.46
C GLU A 62 -3.67 -14.58 -3.61
N GLN A 63 -2.88 -14.36 -4.65
CA GLN A 63 -1.66 -15.13 -4.94
C GLN A 63 -0.40 -14.27 -5.10
N GLN A 64 -0.45 -13.00 -4.68
CA GLN A 64 0.72 -12.12 -4.68
C GLN A 64 0.77 -11.33 -3.38
N ILE A 65 1.61 -11.78 -2.48
CA ILE A 65 1.81 -11.21 -1.15
C ILE A 65 3.24 -10.72 -1.04
N ILE A 66 3.42 -9.57 -0.43
CA ILE A 66 4.73 -8.99 -0.17
C ILE A 66 5.05 -9.18 1.32
N LEU A 67 6.19 -9.74 1.59
CA LEU A 67 6.75 -9.84 2.94
C LEU A 67 7.83 -8.78 3.14
N ALA A 68 7.98 -8.32 4.37
CA ALA A 68 9.02 -7.38 4.79
C ALA A 68 9.68 -7.87 6.08
N GLY A 69 10.95 -7.51 6.27
CA GLY A 69 11.69 -7.91 7.46
C GLY A 69 13.15 -7.46 7.38
N ASP A 70 13.92 -7.73 8.43
CA ASP A 70 15.36 -7.65 8.33
C ASP A 70 15.90 -8.67 7.32
N HIS A 71 17.14 -8.49 6.90
CA HIS A 71 17.71 -9.30 5.82
C HIS A 71 17.75 -10.80 6.14
N HIS A 72 17.93 -11.18 7.41
CA HIS A 72 17.96 -12.59 7.84
C HIS A 72 16.56 -13.19 7.80
N SER A 73 15.60 -12.56 8.43
CA SER A 73 14.18 -12.98 8.42
C SER A 73 13.63 -13.07 7.01
N LEU A 74 14.00 -12.13 6.14
CA LEU A 74 13.55 -12.11 4.76
C LEU A 74 14.15 -13.24 3.93
N ALA A 75 15.45 -13.54 4.10
CA ALA A 75 16.11 -14.68 3.44
C ALA A 75 15.44 -16.00 3.85
N MET A 76 15.20 -16.21 5.15
CA MET A 76 14.49 -17.40 5.65
C MET A 76 13.06 -17.48 5.05
N ALA A 77 12.34 -16.37 4.98
CA ALA A 77 10.99 -16.34 4.41
C ALA A 77 10.99 -16.77 2.93
N ILE A 78 11.97 -16.33 2.15
CA ILE A 78 12.13 -16.71 0.74
C ILE A 78 12.41 -18.22 0.60
N ASP A 79 13.29 -18.77 1.43
CA ASP A 79 13.63 -20.21 1.41
C ASP A 79 12.41 -21.07 1.80
N ILE A 80 11.71 -20.71 2.88
CA ILE A 80 10.49 -21.40 3.32
C ILE A 80 9.40 -21.33 2.25
N ALA A 81 9.17 -20.13 1.66
CA ALA A 81 8.18 -19.95 0.60
C ALA A 81 8.49 -20.83 -0.61
N SER A 82 9.77 -20.90 -1.00
CA SER A 82 10.22 -21.75 -2.10
C SER A 82 10.00 -23.23 -1.80
N ALA A 83 10.33 -23.69 -0.57
CA ALA A 83 10.10 -25.08 -0.13
C ALA A 83 8.60 -25.43 -0.07
N ARG A 84 7.72 -24.46 0.21
CA ARG A 84 6.26 -24.62 0.21
C ARG A 84 5.59 -24.48 -1.16
N GLY A 85 6.38 -24.39 -2.23
CA GLY A 85 5.90 -24.42 -3.61
C GLY A 85 5.46 -23.07 -4.15
N ALA A 86 5.99 -21.95 -3.61
CA ALA A 86 5.81 -20.65 -4.24
C ALA A 86 6.27 -20.70 -5.70
N LYS A 87 5.45 -20.18 -6.62
CA LYS A 87 5.84 -20.05 -8.03
C LYS A 87 7.04 -19.14 -8.21
N LYS A 88 7.11 -18.10 -7.35
CA LYS A 88 8.25 -17.17 -7.25
C LYS A 88 8.34 -16.63 -5.83
N ALA A 89 9.56 -16.52 -5.32
CA ALA A 89 9.91 -15.81 -4.10
C ALA A 89 11.11 -14.90 -4.44
N ILE A 90 10.87 -13.59 -4.63
CA ILE A 90 11.83 -12.68 -5.26
C ILE A 90 12.06 -11.47 -4.37
N PRO A 91 13.33 -11.18 -3.97
CA PRO A 91 13.66 -9.92 -3.33
C PRO A 91 13.28 -8.73 -4.21
N LEU A 92 12.72 -7.68 -3.60
CA LEU A 92 12.39 -6.43 -4.28
C LEU A 92 13.57 -5.45 -4.18
N GLN A 93 13.77 -4.66 -5.23
CA GLN A 93 14.78 -3.59 -5.29
C GLN A 93 14.25 -2.34 -4.56
N VAL A 94 14.10 -2.44 -3.24
CA VAL A 94 13.61 -1.34 -2.38
C VAL A 94 14.55 -1.14 -1.20
N GLY A 95 14.63 0.10 -0.70
CA GLY A 95 15.60 0.49 0.32
C GLY A 95 15.20 0.18 1.77
N GLY A 96 14.08 -0.52 2.01
CA GLY A 96 13.65 -0.80 3.39
C GLY A 96 12.49 -1.77 3.50
N ALA A 97 12.18 -2.16 4.74
CA ALA A 97 11.09 -3.06 5.10
C ALA A 97 9.79 -2.27 5.36
N PHE A 98 9.23 -1.68 4.30
CA PHE A 98 8.04 -0.84 4.40
C PHE A 98 6.81 -1.63 4.86
N HIS A 99 5.87 -0.93 5.49
CA HIS A 99 4.63 -1.50 6.03
C HIS A 99 4.87 -2.66 7.00
N SER A 100 5.89 -2.51 7.85
CA SER A 100 6.27 -3.47 8.90
C SER A 100 6.70 -2.75 10.18
N GLY A 101 6.87 -3.49 11.26
CA GLY A 101 7.36 -2.95 12.53
C GLY A 101 8.76 -2.32 12.46
N LEU A 102 9.55 -2.56 11.40
CA LEU A 102 10.83 -1.90 11.19
C LEU A 102 10.68 -0.41 10.89
N MET A 103 9.50 0.04 10.46
CA MET A 103 9.19 1.47 10.26
C MET A 103 8.80 2.21 11.54
N SER A 104 8.75 1.54 12.69
CA SER A 104 8.33 2.17 13.96
C SER A 104 9.19 3.39 14.39
N PRO A 105 10.50 3.54 14.05
CA PRO A 105 11.24 4.75 14.36
C PRO A 105 10.64 6.02 13.72
N ALA A 106 9.98 5.89 12.57
CA ALA A 106 9.32 7.00 11.87
C ALA A 106 7.97 7.41 12.49
N GLN A 107 7.37 6.57 13.35
CA GLN A 107 5.99 6.70 13.81
C GLN A 107 5.73 8.01 14.58
N ASN A 108 6.60 8.36 15.53
CA ASN A 108 6.38 9.56 16.36
C ASN A 108 6.48 10.85 15.55
N GLY A 109 7.43 10.93 14.61
CA GLY A 109 7.57 12.07 13.72
C GLY A 109 6.37 12.20 12.77
N LEU A 110 5.88 11.09 12.22
CA LEU A 110 4.70 11.09 11.37
C LEU A 110 3.44 11.50 12.14
N ASN A 111 3.26 11.00 13.37
CA ASN A 111 2.13 11.38 14.22
C ASN A 111 2.16 12.90 14.51
N ALA A 112 3.30 13.46 14.87
CA ALA A 112 3.45 14.90 15.11
C ALA A 112 3.12 15.72 13.84
N MET A 113 3.52 15.24 12.66
CA MET A 113 3.19 15.89 11.39
C MET A 113 1.68 15.82 11.12
N ILE A 114 1.04 14.66 11.31
CA ILE A 114 -0.41 14.49 11.14
C ILE A 114 -1.16 15.44 12.08
N ASP A 115 -0.75 15.53 13.34
CA ASP A 115 -1.41 16.37 14.35
C ASP A 115 -1.24 17.88 14.09
N SER A 116 -0.21 18.27 13.32
CA SER A 116 0.04 19.66 12.96
C SER A 116 -0.78 20.18 11.77
N LEU A 117 -1.46 19.28 11.03
CA LEU A 117 -2.21 19.62 9.82
C LEU A 117 -3.71 19.68 10.08
N ASP A 118 -4.39 20.54 9.33
CA ASP A 118 -5.85 20.71 9.38
C ASP A 118 -6.53 19.74 8.41
N PHE A 119 -7.00 18.61 8.95
CA PHE A 119 -7.72 17.59 8.19
C PHE A 119 -9.22 17.90 8.17
N GLN A 120 -9.82 17.84 6.99
CA GLN A 120 -11.24 17.93 6.78
C GLN A 120 -11.85 16.54 6.54
N ASP A 121 -13.16 16.41 6.75
CA ASP A 121 -13.86 15.18 6.39
C ASP A 121 -13.84 14.98 4.87
N PRO A 122 -13.68 13.74 4.38
CA PRO A 122 -13.65 13.46 2.96
C PRO A 122 -14.95 13.87 2.25
N LEU A 123 -14.85 14.60 1.14
CA LEU A 123 -16.00 14.98 0.28
C LEU A 123 -16.51 13.81 -0.58
N VAL A 124 -15.71 12.79 -0.76
CA VAL A 124 -16.02 11.54 -1.47
C VAL A 124 -15.50 10.35 -0.65
N PRO A 125 -16.09 9.14 -0.79
CA PRO A 125 -15.60 7.98 -0.05
C PRO A 125 -14.10 7.75 -0.28
N LEU A 126 -13.36 7.61 0.81
CA LEU A 126 -11.93 7.29 0.81
C LEU A 126 -11.77 5.90 1.41
N ILE A 127 -11.07 5.00 0.72
CA ILE A 127 -10.89 3.64 1.23
C ILE A 127 -9.50 3.51 1.86
N GLY A 128 -9.47 3.06 3.12
CA GLY A 128 -8.23 2.83 3.86
C GLY A 128 -7.39 1.69 3.28
N ASN A 129 -6.08 1.82 3.37
CA ASN A 129 -5.15 0.77 2.93
C ASN A 129 -5.00 -0.36 3.95
N VAL A 130 -5.10 -0.03 5.25
CA VAL A 130 -4.96 -0.99 6.36
C VAL A 130 -6.29 -1.67 6.65
N THR A 131 -7.35 -0.86 6.76
CA THR A 131 -8.68 -1.34 7.12
C THR A 131 -9.47 -1.92 5.96
N ALA A 132 -9.15 -1.54 4.71
CA ALA A 132 -9.94 -1.82 3.51
C ALA A 132 -11.41 -1.39 3.64
N GLN A 133 -11.69 -0.37 4.46
CA GLN A 133 -13.03 0.16 4.74
C GLN A 133 -13.14 1.61 4.29
N SER A 134 -14.38 2.07 4.13
CA SER A 134 -14.65 3.47 3.85
C SER A 134 -14.33 4.36 5.05
N LEU A 135 -13.58 5.43 4.82
CA LEU A 135 -13.22 6.45 5.78
C LEU A 135 -14.06 7.70 5.47
N THR A 136 -14.87 8.13 6.41
CA THR A 136 -15.84 9.21 6.21
C THR A 136 -15.59 10.42 7.09
N THR A 137 -14.66 10.31 8.05
CA THR A 137 -14.28 11.41 8.94
C THR A 137 -12.78 11.65 8.92
N SER A 138 -12.39 12.88 9.21
CA SER A 138 -10.98 13.29 9.33
C SER A 138 -10.22 12.47 10.37
N GLU A 139 -10.85 12.11 11.49
CA GLU A 139 -10.22 11.27 12.52
C GLU A 139 -9.95 9.84 12.02
N GLN A 140 -10.90 9.23 11.29
CA GLN A 140 -10.66 7.93 10.66
C GLN A 140 -9.48 7.99 9.67
N VAL A 141 -9.36 9.08 8.92
CA VAL A 141 -8.24 9.28 8.00
C VAL A 141 -6.91 9.43 8.73
N LYS A 142 -6.87 10.20 9.83
CA LYS A 142 -5.66 10.33 10.67
C LYS A 142 -5.25 8.98 11.26
N ASP A 143 -6.20 8.21 11.78
CA ASP A 143 -5.92 6.89 12.36
C ASP A 143 -5.40 5.91 11.32
N GLU A 144 -5.98 5.89 10.13
CA GLU A 144 -5.49 5.11 9.00
C GLU A 144 -4.05 5.49 8.63
N LEU A 145 -3.73 6.79 8.55
CA LEU A 145 -2.38 7.28 8.26
C LEU A 145 -1.36 6.89 9.34
N ARG A 146 -1.76 6.95 10.61
CA ARG A 146 -0.92 6.52 11.73
C ARG A 146 -0.60 5.03 11.65
N MET A 147 -1.57 4.19 11.33
CA MET A 147 -1.40 2.74 11.21
C MET A 147 -0.64 2.32 9.95
N GLN A 148 -0.83 3.01 8.84
CA GLN A 148 -0.40 2.62 7.51
C GLN A 148 1.12 2.40 7.39
N LEU A 149 1.90 3.11 8.18
CA LEU A 149 3.36 3.04 8.13
C LEU A 149 3.92 1.67 8.57
N THR A 150 3.28 1.06 9.56
CA THR A 150 3.74 -0.18 10.21
C THR A 150 2.82 -1.37 9.99
N SER A 151 1.74 -1.19 9.23
CA SER A 151 0.72 -2.23 9.03
C SER A 151 0.63 -2.68 7.58
N CYS A 152 0.15 -3.91 7.39
CA CYS A 152 -0.04 -4.53 6.08
C CYS A 152 -1.06 -3.76 5.22
N VAL A 153 -0.70 -3.48 3.98
CA VAL A 153 -1.59 -2.89 2.99
C VAL A 153 -2.53 -3.94 2.41
N GLN A 154 -3.82 -3.75 2.57
CA GLN A 154 -4.90 -4.66 2.19
C GLN A 154 -5.41 -4.39 0.77
N TRP A 155 -4.53 -4.24 -0.23
CA TRP A 155 -4.93 -3.83 -1.58
C TRP A 155 -5.98 -4.76 -2.21
N ASN A 156 -5.79 -6.08 -2.07
CA ASN A 156 -6.76 -7.07 -2.56
C ASN A 156 -8.16 -6.86 -1.97
N ASN A 157 -8.22 -6.64 -0.64
CA ASN A 157 -9.48 -6.44 0.07
C ASN A 157 -10.09 -5.07 -0.25
N THR A 158 -9.26 -4.02 -0.41
CA THR A 158 -9.67 -2.67 -0.85
C THR A 158 -10.38 -2.73 -2.22
N VAL A 159 -9.78 -3.42 -3.20
CA VAL A 159 -10.40 -3.57 -4.52
C VAL A 159 -11.68 -4.41 -4.46
N LYS A 160 -11.68 -5.50 -3.70
CA LYS A 160 -12.88 -6.35 -3.50
C LYS A 160 -14.01 -5.57 -2.84
N PHE A 161 -13.70 -4.74 -1.83
CA PHE A 161 -14.67 -3.87 -1.18
C PHE A 161 -15.32 -2.92 -2.19
N MET A 162 -14.53 -2.18 -2.99
CA MET A 162 -15.04 -1.28 -4.02
C MET A 162 -15.92 -2.01 -5.06
N LEU A 163 -15.51 -3.20 -5.50
CA LEU A 163 -16.30 -4.02 -6.43
C LEU A 163 -17.64 -4.47 -5.83
N SER A 164 -17.65 -4.84 -4.53
CA SER A 164 -18.88 -5.24 -3.84
C SER A 164 -19.83 -4.07 -3.61
N ASP A 165 -19.29 -2.84 -3.54
CA ASP A 165 -20.04 -1.58 -3.46
C ASP A 165 -20.53 -1.07 -4.85
N GLY A 166 -20.34 -1.88 -5.90
CA GLY A 166 -20.83 -1.59 -7.25
C GLY A 166 -19.91 -0.73 -8.11
N ILE A 167 -18.67 -0.49 -7.69
CA ILE A 167 -17.68 0.26 -8.50
C ILE A 167 -17.17 -0.65 -9.62
N GLU A 168 -17.45 -0.27 -10.88
CA GLU A 168 -17.02 -0.98 -12.07
C GLU A 168 -15.88 -0.31 -12.83
N ASN A 169 -15.73 1.02 -12.68
CA ASN A 169 -14.76 1.82 -13.42
C ASN A 169 -13.65 2.32 -12.49
N PHE A 170 -12.41 2.01 -12.83
CA PHE A 170 -11.21 2.40 -12.08
C PHE A 170 -10.32 3.28 -12.95
N TYR A 171 -9.80 4.34 -12.36
CA TYR A 171 -8.86 5.26 -13.00
C TYR A 171 -7.57 5.31 -12.19
N GLU A 172 -6.48 4.79 -12.77
CA GLU A 172 -5.14 4.99 -12.19
C GLU A 172 -4.56 6.28 -12.74
N ILE A 173 -4.46 7.29 -11.87
CA ILE A 173 -3.95 8.62 -12.23
C ILE A 173 -2.51 8.73 -11.78
N GLY A 174 -1.60 8.92 -12.75
CA GLY A 174 -0.17 9.00 -12.51
C GLY A 174 0.64 8.08 -13.41
N HIS A 175 1.96 8.20 -13.30
CA HIS A 175 2.88 7.43 -14.12
C HIS A 175 2.86 5.92 -13.77
N GLY A 176 2.84 5.07 -14.80
CA GLY A 176 2.85 3.62 -14.66
C GLY A 176 1.47 2.98 -14.78
N LYS A 177 1.42 1.64 -14.66
CA LYS A 177 0.21 0.80 -14.82
C LYS A 177 0.16 -0.34 -13.82
N VAL A 178 0.79 -0.16 -12.65
CA VAL A 178 0.95 -1.24 -11.66
C VAL A 178 -0.38 -1.55 -10.98
N LEU A 179 -1.10 -0.52 -10.54
CA LEU A 179 -2.40 -0.69 -9.87
C LEU A 179 -3.46 -1.18 -10.84
N SER A 180 -3.47 -0.66 -12.06
CA SER A 180 -4.32 -1.16 -13.17
C SER A 180 -4.14 -2.65 -13.39
N GLY A 181 -2.88 -3.10 -13.43
CA GLY A 181 -2.55 -4.52 -13.58
C GLY A 181 -3.02 -5.37 -12.39
N MET A 182 -2.97 -4.84 -11.18
CA MET A 182 -3.47 -5.52 -9.97
C MET A 182 -5.00 -5.62 -9.97
N VAL A 183 -5.71 -4.53 -10.27
CA VAL A 183 -7.18 -4.54 -10.39
C VAL A 183 -7.65 -5.59 -11.39
N LYS A 184 -7.02 -5.64 -12.59
CA LYS A 184 -7.35 -6.64 -13.63
C LYS A 184 -7.05 -8.09 -13.21
N ARG A 185 -6.07 -8.32 -12.32
CA ARG A 185 -5.79 -9.65 -11.76
C ARG A 185 -6.84 -10.06 -10.72
N ILE A 186 -7.36 -9.11 -9.94
CA ILE A 186 -8.42 -9.34 -8.95
C ILE A 186 -9.76 -9.54 -9.66
N ASN A 187 -10.10 -8.68 -10.62
CA ASN A 187 -11.30 -8.79 -11.42
C ASN A 187 -11.04 -8.44 -12.89
N ARG A 188 -11.07 -9.45 -13.76
CA ARG A 188 -10.84 -9.28 -15.20
C ARG A 188 -11.92 -8.44 -15.89
N ARG A 189 -13.14 -8.37 -15.31
CA ARG A 189 -14.27 -7.63 -15.87
C ARG A 189 -14.26 -6.14 -15.49
N ALA A 190 -13.52 -5.73 -14.45
CA ALA A 190 -13.44 -4.33 -14.05
C ALA A 190 -12.93 -3.47 -15.21
N ASN A 191 -13.54 -2.32 -15.44
CA ASN A 191 -13.06 -1.34 -16.41
C ASN A 191 -11.93 -0.55 -15.79
N VAL A 192 -10.75 -0.57 -16.40
CA VAL A 192 -9.58 0.11 -15.87
C VAL A 192 -8.96 0.99 -16.93
N SER A 193 -8.87 2.28 -16.63
CA SER A 193 -8.24 3.31 -17.46
C SER A 193 -7.01 3.86 -16.74
N ASN A 194 -5.93 4.06 -17.50
CA ASN A 194 -4.72 4.68 -16.97
C ASN A 194 -4.56 6.08 -17.58
N ILE A 195 -4.38 7.08 -16.73
CA ILE A 195 -4.19 8.49 -17.10
C ILE A 195 -2.82 8.93 -16.57
N GLY A 196 -1.76 8.60 -17.33
CA GLY A 196 -0.38 8.72 -16.87
C GLY A 196 0.47 9.77 -17.59
N ASP A 197 -0.04 10.37 -18.66
CA ASP A 197 0.65 11.36 -19.47
C ASP A 197 -0.31 12.41 -20.05
N PHE A 198 0.24 13.43 -20.69
CA PHE A 198 -0.55 14.53 -21.23
C PHE A 198 -1.52 14.08 -22.34
N GLU A 199 -1.14 13.12 -23.16
CA GLU A 199 -2.00 12.60 -24.24
C GLU A 199 -3.22 11.89 -23.68
N SER A 200 -3.05 11.06 -22.65
CA SER A 200 -4.14 10.36 -21.97
C SER A 200 -5.08 11.32 -21.22
N VAL A 201 -4.56 12.43 -20.67
CA VAL A 201 -5.40 13.50 -20.08
C VAL A 201 -6.27 14.15 -21.14
N LEU A 202 -5.68 14.53 -22.30
CA LEU A 202 -6.44 15.13 -23.42
C LEU A 202 -7.49 14.18 -23.97
N ALA A 203 -7.14 12.91 -24.16
CA ALA A 203 -8.07 11.89 -24.64
C ALA A 203 -9.25 11.70 -23.69
N TYR A 204 -9.02 11.70 -22.39
CA TYR A 204 -10.07 11.59 -21.38
C TYR A 204 -10.98 12.83 -21.37
N ALA A 205 -10.39 14.03 -21.39
CA ALA A 205 -11.16 15.28 -21.40
C ALA A 205 -12.01 15.49 -22.67
N SER A 206 -11.61 14.86 -23.79
CA SER A 206 -12.34 14.98 -25.06
C SER A 206 -13.52 13.99 -25.17
N ASN A 207 -13.58 12.97 -24.30
CA ASN A 207 -14.60 11.92 -24.30
C ASN A 207 -15.62 12.03 -23.14
N GLY A 208 -15.46 13.01 -22.27
CA GLY A 208 -16.37 13.32 -21.16
C GLY A 208 -17.05 14.66 -21.36
#